data_fb6fad815d4766acba4d2d91bfce64b1
#
_entry.id   fb6fad815d4766acba4d2d91bfce64b1
#
_cell.length_a   1.000
_cell.length_b   1.000
_cell.length_c   1.000
_cell.angle_alpha   90.00
_cell.angle_beta   90.00
_cell.angle_gamma   90.00
#
_symmetry.space_group_name_H-M   'P 1'
#
loop_
_entity.id
_entity.type
_entity.pdbx_description
1 polymer ?
#
loop_
_entity_poly.entity_id
_entity_poly.type
_entity_poly.pdbx_seq_one_letter_code
_entity_poly.pdbx_strand_id
1 'polypeptide(L)'
;MAENSFRFRLLSKDKQGSLEYLKTNLAEEKLVSALHDLIFFSVLVDSNHSSIHPVCIVNAIKNLISDDRLNPSNKLLSFVLEYLFQFDIRKSDQSILDQSLKKGVVKTAFIGDLEDACQCNQWSKAESLLAEIFLASDQSRGAFDAIAE
;
A
#
# COMPACT_ATOMS: atom_id res chain seq x y z
N MET A 1 16.78 -4.34 7.56
CA MET A 1 15.66 -4.02 8.47
C MET A 1 15.88 -4.78 9.77
N ALA A 2 15.65 -4.15 10.93
CA ALA A 2 15.78 -4.88 12.18
C ALA A 2 14.69 -5.97 12.24
N GLU A 3 15.08 -7.22 12.50
CA GLU A 3 14.17 -8.40 12.56
C GLU A 3 13.00 -8.25 13.55
N ASN A 4 13.04 -7.26 14.44
CA ASN A 4 12.01 -6.98 15.44
C ASN A 4 11.10 -5.77 15.09
N SER A 5 11.18 -5.20 13.89
CA SER A 5 10.32 -4.07 13.53
C SER A 5 8.89 -4.54 13.25
N PHE A 6 7.90 -3.67 13.52
CA PHE A 6 6.50 -3.98 13.21
C PHE A 6 6.29 -4.29 11.73
N ARG A 7 6.94 -3.53 10.84
CA ARG A 7 6.94 -3.77 9.39
C ARG A 7 7.44 -5.16 9.02
N PHE A 8 8.49 -5.65 9.65
CA PHE A 8 9.00 -7.00 9.39
C PHE A 8 7.96 -8.07 9.78
N ARG A 9 7.28 -7.91 10.92
CA ARG A 9 6.21 -8.80 11.36
C ARG A 9 5.02 -8.83 10.39
N LEU A 10 4.63 -7.67 9.87
CA LEU A 10 3.59 -7.57 8.83
C LEU A 10 3.98 -8.32 7.57
N LEU A 11 5.20 -8.08 7.05
CA LEU A 11 5.68 -8.71 5.81
C LEU A 11 5.86 -10.23 5.96
N SER A 12 6.24 -10.70 7.14
CA SER A 12 6.33 -12.14 7.45
C SER A 12 5.00 -12.78 7.81
N LYS A 13 3.92 -12.00 7.83
CA LYS A 13 2.57 -12.43 8.28
C LYS A 13 2.56 -13.03 9.70
N ASP A 14 3.44 -12.54 10.58
CA ASP A 14 3.44 -12.90 11.99
C ASP A 14 2.27 -12.21 12.71
N LYS A 15 1.09 -12.84 12.67
CA LYS A 15 -0.13 -12.31 13.28
C LYS A 15 0.01 -12.11 14.79
N GLN A 16 0.55 -13.12 15.48
CA GLN A 16 0.66 -13.11 16.93
C GLN A 16 1.62 -12.00 17.40
N GLY A 17 2.80 -11.94 16.82
CA GLY A 17 3.79 -10.91 17.15
C GLY A 17 3.34 -9.51 16.77
N SER A 18 2.56 -9.36 15.68
CA SER A 18 1.98 -8.06 15.28
C SER A 18 0.91 -7.58 16.26
N LEU A 19 0.03 -8.46 16.72
CA LEU A 19 -0.99 -8.14 17.75
C LEU A 19 -0.33 -7.77 19.09
N GLU A 20 0.69 -8.49 19.49
CA GLU A 20 1.44 -8.20 20.71
C GLU A 20 2.16 -6.85 20.63
N TYR A 21 2.77 -6.56 19.48
CA TYR A 21 3.39 -5.26 19.23
C TYR A 21 2.39 -4.11 19.36
N LEU A 22 1.20 -4.22 18.76
CA LEU A 22 0.16 -3.21 18.86
C LEU A 22 -0.33 -3.01 20.31
N LYS A 23 -0.45 -4.08 21.11
CA LYS A 23 -0.88 -3.98 22.51
C LYS A 23 0.14 -3.27 23.41
N THR A 24 1.43 -3.40 23.10
CA THR A 24 2.51 -2.93 23.97
C THR A 24 3.12 -1.59 23.54
N ASN A 25 2.84 -1.13 22.31
CA ASN A 25 3.52 0.00 21.68
C ASN A 25 2.56 1.08 21.18
N LEU A 26 1.56 1.45 21.97
CA LEU A 26 0.58 2.48 21.61
C LEU A 26 0.95 3.90 22.10
N ALA A 27 2.18 4.12 22.59
CA ALA A 27 2.65 5.48 22.84
C ALA A 27 2.64 6.30 21.54
N GLU A 28 2.34 7.60 21.61
CA GLU A 28 1.98 8.47 20.48
C GLU A 28 2.90 8.34 19.25
N GLU A 29 4.22 8.40 19.43
CA GLU A 29 5.18 8.27 18.32
C GLU A 29 5.17 6.87 17.70
N LYS A 30 5.01 5.84 18.51
CA LYS A 30 4.96 4.46 18.04
C LYS A 30 3.64 4.13 17.36
N LEU A 31 2.55 4.75 17.80
CA LEU A 31 1.25 4.64 17.15
C LEU A 31 1.32 5.18 15.73
N VAL A 32 1.89 6.37 15.54
CA VAL A 32 2.06 6.97 14.21
C VAL A 32 2.89 6.06 13.29
N SER A 33 4.01 5.53 13.80
CA SER A 33 4.85 4.59 13.06
C SER A 33 4.09 3.31 12.70
N ALA A 34 3.32 2.75 13.63
CA ALA A 34 2.51 1.56 13.38
C ALA A 34 1.42 1.79 12.33
N LEU A 35 0.74 2.95 12.37
CA LEU A 35 -0.25 3.33 11.37
C LEU A 35 0.38 3.49 9.97
N HIS A 36 1.56 4.09 9.88
CA HIS A 36 2.31 4.16 8.62
C HIS A 36 2.67 2.77 8.09
N ASP A 37 3.10 1.86 8.94
CA ASP A 37 3.43 0.49 8.54
C ASP A 37 2.19 -0.30 8.09
N LEU A 38 1.03 -0.08 8.72
CA LEU A 38 -0.25 -0.67 8.29
C LEU A 38 -0.69 -0.13 6.93
N ILE A 39 -0.58 1.19 6.69
CA ILE A 39 -0.86 1.79 5.37
C ILE A 39 0.09 1.21 4.32
N PHE A 40 1.39 1.20 4.60
CA PHE A 40 2.38 0.61 3.71
C PHE A 40 2.04 -0.84 3.35
N PHE A 41 1.73 -1.66 4.34
CA PHE A 41 1.36 -3.06 4.12
C PHE A 41 0.07 -3.19 3.32
N SER A 42 -0.93 -2.33 3.57
CA SER A 42 -2.21 -2.35 2.85
C SER A 42 -2.09 -2.06 1.36
N VAL A 43 -1.04 -1.35 0.94
CA VAL A 43 -0.74 -1.10 -0.48
C VAL A 43 -0.12 -2.33 -1.14
N LEU A 44 0.58 -3.16 -0.36
CA LEU A 44 1.26 -4.35 -0.88
C LEU A 44 0.35 -5.58 -1.03
N VAL A 45 -0.85 -5.57 -0.44
CA VAL A 45 -1.73 -6.72 -0.51
C VAL A 45 -2.42 -6.84 -1.87
N ASP A 46 -2.66 -8.08 -2.30
CA ASP A 46 -3.40 -8.38 -3.50
C ASP A 46 -4.91 -8.35 -3.19
N SER A 47 -5.58 -7.30 -3.64
CA SER A 47 -7.02 -7.13 -3.47
C SER A 47 -7.85 -7.75 -4.60
N ASN A 48 -7.21 -8.39 -5.59
CA ASN A 48 -7.86 -8.96 -6.77
C ASN A 48 -8.80 -7.93 -7.46
N HIS A 49 -8.38 -6.67 -7.52
CA HIS A 49 -9.15 -5.56 -8.09
C HIS A 49 -10.55 -5.40 -7.49
N SER A 50 -10.67 -5.66 -6.19
CA SER A 50 -11.95 -5.45 -5.49
C SER A 50 -12.36 -3.97 -5.56
N SER A 51 -13.65 -3.70 -5.52
CA SER A 51 -14.23 -2.35 -5.59
C SER A 51 -13.77 -1.42 -4.46
N ILE A 52 -13.30 -1.99 -3.36
CA ILE A 52 -12.73 -1.25 -2.22
C ILE A 52 -11.36 -1.83 -1.92
N HIS A 53 -10.32 -1.06 -2.25
CA HIS A 53 -8.95 -1.47 -1.93
C HIS A 53 -8.72 -1.42 -0.42
N PRO A 54 -8.01 -2.38 0.18
CA PRO A 54 -7.72 -2.42 1.62
C PRO A 54 -7.13 -1.13 2.19
N VAL A 55 -6.37 -0.37 1.42
CA VAL A 55 -5.84 0.94 1.84
C VAL A 55 -6.94 1.92 2.25
N CYS A 56 -8.11 1.88 1.61
CA CYS A 56 -9.24 2.75 1.94
C CYS A 56 -9.77 2.45 3.36
N ILE A 57 -9.89 1.16 3.71
CA ILE A 57 -10.31 0.72 5.04
C ILE A 57 -9.28 1.14 6.10
N VAL A 58 -8.00 0.90 5.83
CA VAL A 58 -6.91 1.29 6.75
C VAL A 58 -6.88 2.81 6.95
N ASN A 59 -7.04 3.60 5.88
CA ASN A 59 -7.07 5.05 5.97
C ASN A 59 -8.28 5.57 6.77
N ALA A 60 -9.47 4.98 6.57
CA ALA A 60 -10.66 5.33 7.36
C ALA A 60 -10.44 5.05 8.85
N ILE A 61 -9.88 3.90 9.20
CA ILE A 61 -9.59 3.53 10.59
C ILE A 61 -8.49 4.41 11.18
N LYS A 62 -7.45 4.74 10.42
CA LYS A 62 -6.43 5.72 10.83
C LYS A 62 -7.08 7.05 11.23
N ASN A 63 -8.05 7.54 10.45
CA ASN A 63 -8.75 8.79 10.75
C ASN A 63 -9.55 8.67 12.06
N LEU A 64 -10.30 7.57 12.25
CA LEU A 64 -11.03 7.31 13.50
C LEU A 64 -10.11 7.24 14.73
N ILE A 65 -8.93 6.62 14.59
CA ILE A 65 -7.94 6.55 15.67
C ILE A 65 -7.32 7.94 15.93
N SER A 66 -7.17 8.76 14.89
CA SER A 66 -6.62 10.12 15.00
C SER A 66 -7.51 11.06 15.82
N ASP A 67 -8.80 10.79 15.89
CA ASP A 67 -9.76 11.57 16.69
C ASP A 67 -9.59 11.35 18.19
N ASP A 68 -9.05 10.20 18.62
CA ASP A 68 -8.71 9.90 20.02
C ASP A 68 -7.31 9.26 20.13
N ARG A 69 -6.28 10.06 19.87
CA ARG A 69 -4.89 9.62 19.89
C ARG A 69 -4.40 9.18 21.26
N LEU A 70 -5.00 9.71 22.34
CA LEU A 70 -4.60 9.41 23.70
C LEU A 70 -5.10 8.02 24.16
N ASN A 71 -6.21 7.57 23.57
CA ASN A 71 -6.80 6.26 23.85
C ASN A 71 -7.11 5.49 22.56
N PRO A 72 -6.09 5.14 21.77
CA PRO A 72 -6.32 4.49 20.49
C PRO A 72 -7.05 3.16 20.66
N SER A 73 -8.10 2.94 19.87
CA SER A 73 -8.91 1.75 19.97
C SER A 73 -8.13 0.48 19.55
N ASN A 74 -7.77 -0.33 20.54
CA ASN A 74 -7.14 -1.64 20.32
C ASN A 74 -8.00 -2.57 19.45
N LYS A 75 -9.35 -2.42 19.54
CA LYS A 75 -10.27 -3.22 18.71
C LYS A 75 -10.16 -2.86 17.24
N LEU A 76 -10.08 -1.57 16.91
CA LEU A 76 -9.91 -1.12 15.52
C LEU A 76 -8.55 -1.53 14.97
N LEU A 77 -7.48 -1.40 15.73
CA LEU A 77 -6.14 -1.83 15.33
C LEU A 77 -6.06 -3.35 15.10
N SER A 78 -6.66 -4.13 16.00
CA SER A 78 -6.73 -5.59 15.83
C SER A 78 -7.56 -5.98 14.62
N PHE A 79 -8.69 -5.32 14.39
CA PHE A 79 -9.53 -5.54 13.21
C PHE A 79 -8.76 -5.27 11.92
N VAL A 80 -8.06 -4.13 11.81
CA VAL A 80 -7.24 -3.80 10.62
C VAL A 80 -6.23 -4.90 10.34
N LEU A 81 -5.51 -5.32 11.37
CA LEU A 81 -4.50 -6.35 11.23
C LEU A 81 -5.10 -7.68 10.76
N GLU A 82 -6.20 -8.11 11.36
CA GLU A 82 -6.90 -9.33 10.98
C GLU A 82 -7.46 -9.26 9.57
N TYR A 83 -8.00 -8.10 9.20
CA TYR A 83 -8.50 -7.84 7.86
C TYR A 83 -7.37 -7.92 6.81
N LEU A 84 -6.25 -7.23 7.04
CA LEU A 84 -5.14 -7.22 6.10
C LEU A 84 -4.49 -8.61 5.93
N PHE A 85 -4.46 -9.43 6.97
CA PHE A 85 -3.85 -10.76 6.92
C PHE A 85 -4.68 -11.80 6.15
N GLN A 86 -5.91 -11.45 5.74
CA GLN A 86 -6.72 -12.28 4.84
C GLN A 86 -6.23 -12.23 3.39
N PHE A 87 -5.50 -11.18 3.02
CA PHE A 87 -5.00 -10.98 1.66
C PHE A 87 -3.58 -11.53 1.51
N ASP A 88 -3.24 -11.98 0.32
CA ASP A 88 -1.86 -12.29 -0.03
C ASP A 88 -1.09 -11.02 -0.39
N ILE A 89 0.24 -11.08 -0.31
CA ILE A 89 1.12 -10.00 -0.75
C ILE A 89 1.34 -10.13 -2.25
N ARG A 90 1.20 -9.04 -2.99
CA ARG A 90 1.49 -9.00 -4.43
C ARG A 90 2.96 -9.33 -4.68
N LYS A 91 3.19 -10.14 -5.70
CA LYS A 91 4.55 -10.60 -6.07
C LYS A 91 4.98 -10.08 -7.44
N SER A 92 4.07 -9.48 -8.19
CA SER A 92 4.29 -9.07 -9.58
C SER A 92 4.93 -7.70 -9.75
N ASP A 93 4.84 -6.82 -8.76
CA ASP A 93 5.24 -5.40 -8.88
C ASP A 93 6.68 -5.23 -9.38
N GLN A 94 7.64 -5.95 -8.79
CA GLN A 94 9.03 -5.87 -9.22
C GLN A 94 9.23 -6.39 -10.65
N SER A 95 8.52 -7.45 -11.02
CA SER A 95 8.64 -8.01 -12.38
C SER A 95 8.08 -7.08 -13.46
N ILE A 96 7.04 -6.31 -13.14
CA ILE A 96 6.46 -5.29 -14.03
C ILE A 96 7.46 -4.15 -14.23
N LEU A 97 8.05 -3.65 -13.16
CA LEU A 97 9.10 -2.63 -13.24
C LEU A 97 10.31 -3.11 -14.04
N ASP A 98 10.79 -4.32 -13.78
CA ASP A 98 11.94 -4.90 -14.49
C ASP A 98 11.66 -5.10 -15.98
N GLN A 99 10.43 -5.49 -16.35
CA GLN A 99 10.00 -5.59 -17.75
C GLN A 99 9.97 -4.22 -18.42
N SER A 100 9.43 -3.21 -17.76
CA SER A 100 9.38 -1.84 -18.28
C SER A 100 10.79 -1.26 -18.44
N LEU A 101 11.70 -1.51 -17.50
CA LEU A 101 13.11 -1.12 -17.62
C LEU A 101 13.82 -1.80 -18.81
N LYS A 102 13.56 -3.09 -19.04
CA LYS A 102 14.17 -3.84 -20.16
C LYS A 102 13.66 -3.38 -21.52
N LYS A 103 12.40 -2.94 -21.62
CA LYS A 103 11.85 -2.37 -22.85
C LYS A 103 12.50 -1.03 -23.23
N GLY A 104 13.19 -0.40 -22.29
CA GLY A 104 13.74 0.95 -22.41
C GLY A 104 12.64 2.01 -22.31
N VAL A 105 12.95 3.14 -21.70
CA VAL A 105 12.03 4.30 -21.62
C VAL A 105 12.00 5.02 -22.98
N VAL A 106 11.57 4.30 -24.02
CA VAL A 106 11.61 4.81 -25.40
C VAL A 106 10.29 5.42 -25.84
N LYS A 107 9.20 5.18 -25.08
CA LYS A 107 7.88 5.74 -25.39
C LYS A 107 7.44 6.68 -24.28
N THR A 108 7.00 7.86 -24.70
CA THR A 108 6.27 8.76 -23.83
C THR A 108 4.96 8.05 -23.44
N ALA A 109 4.85 7.62 -22.18
CA ALA A 109 3.60 7.11 -21.67
C ALA A 109 2.71 8.31 -21.29
N PHE A 110 1.49 8.32 -21.81
CA PHE A 110 0.54 9.40 -21.54
C PHE A 110 -0.41 8.98 -20.42
N ILE A 111 -0.73 9.92 -19.52
CA ILE A 111 -1.71 9.70 -18.44
C ILE A 111 -3.07 9.31 -19.03
N GLY A 112 -3.50 9.90 -20.15
CA GLY A 112 -4.72 9.54 -20.84
C GLY A 112 -4.79 8.07 -21.27
N ASP A 113 -3.68 7.47 -21.69
CA ASP A 113 -3.65 6.03 -22.03
C ASP A 113 -3.85 5.16 -20.79
N LEU A 114 -3.37 5.62 -19.62
CA LEU A 114 -3.59 4.95 -18.32
C LEU A 114 -5.07 5.06 -17.92
N GLU A 115 -5.66 6.24 -18.03
CA GLU A 115 -7.09 6.47 -17.73
C GLU A 115 -7.98 5.58 -18.62
N ASP A 116 -7.74 5.54 -19.92
CA ASP A 116 -8.47 4.69 -20.87
C ASP A 116 -8.34 3.20 -20.50
N ALA A 117 -7.14 2.76 -20.13
CA ALA A 117 -6.92 1.38 -19.70
C ALA A 117 -7.69 1.04 -18.41
N CYS A 118 -7.74 1.96 -17.44
CA CYS A 118 -8.50 1.81 -16.19
C CYS A 118 -10.00 1.76 -16.47
N GLN A 119 -10.53 2.67 -17.31
CA GLN A 119 -11.95 2.73 -17.68
C GLN A 119 -12.40 1.47 -18.43
N CYS A 120 -11.50 0.89 -19.21
CA CYS A 120 -11.77 -0.35 -19.95
C CYS A 120 -11.47 -1.62 -19.14
N ASN A 121 -11.16 -1.53 -17.85
CA ASN A 121 -10.76 -2.66 -16.98
C ASN A 121 -9.56 -3.47 -17.51
N GLN A 122 -8.67 -2.83 -18.26
CA GLN A 122 -7.45 -3.46 -18.80
C GLN A 122 -6.30 -3.36 -17.78
N TRP A 123 -6.46 -3.99 -16.61
CA TRP A 123 -5.59 -3.80 -15.46
C TRP A 123 -4.12 -4.08 -15.72
N SER A 124 -3.79 -5.18 -16.42
CA SER A 124 -2.39 -5.50 -16.77
C SER A 124 -1.75 -4.45 -17.68
N LYS A 125 -2.56 -3.80 -18.57
CA LYS A 125 -2.08 -2.69 -19.39
C LYS A 125 -1.90 -1.44 -18.55
N ALA A 126 -2.84 -1.15 -17.64
CA ALA A 126 -2.76 -0.01 -16.73
C ALA A 126 -1.53 -0.11 -15.81
N GLU A 127 -1.24 -1.27 -15.25
CA GLU A 127 -0.04 -1.51 -14.42
C GLU A 127 1.26 -1.28 -15.22
N SER A 128 1.32 -1.74 -16.48
CA SER A 128 2.48 -1.51 -17.35
C SER A 128 2.67 -0.03 -17.68
N LEU A 129 1.57 0.68 -18.01
CA LEU A 129 1.59 2.11 -18.31
C LEU A 129 2.00 2.92 -17.07
N LEU A 130 1.47 2.56 -15.90
CA LEU A 130 1.84 3.21 -14.63
C LEU A 130 3.34 3.05 -14.35
N ALA A 131 3.89 1.86 -14.56
CA ALA A 131 5.33 1.61 -14.40
C ALA A 131 6.16 2.44 -15.40
N GLU A 132 5.72 2.55 -16.64
CA GLU A 132 6.38 3.37 -17.67
C GLU A 132 6.33 4.87 -17.31
N ILE A 133 5.19 5.39 -16.86
CA ILE A 133 5.05 6.78 -16.40
C ILE A 133 5.96 7.05 -15.19
N PHE A 134 5.98 6.12 -14.22
CA PHE A 134 6.82 6.23 -13.04
C PHE A 134 8.31 6.33 -13.39
N LEU A 135 8.77 5.45 -14.28
CA LEU A 135 10.17 5.44 -14.73
C LEU A 135 10.50 6.65 -15.62
N ALA A 136 9.59 7.07 -16.50
CA ALA A 136 9.77 8.22 -17.37
C ALA A 136 9.82 9.55 -16.59
N SER A 137 9.14 9.63 -15.46
CA SER A 137 9.12 10.80 -14.57
C SER A 137 10.32 10.89 -13.62
N ASP A 138 11.33 10.03 -13.80
CA ASP A 138 12.46 9.91 -12.86
C ASP A 138 12.00 9.65 -11.41
N GLN A 139 10.96 8.83 -11.26
CA GLN A 139 10.33 8.47 -9.97
C GLN A 139 9.78 9.71 -9.23
N SER A 140 9.38 10.71 -9.97
CA SER A 140 8.91 11.99 -9.43
C SER A 140 7.55 11.86 -8.73
N ARG A 141 7.45 12.45 -7.53
CA ARG A 141 6.19 12.55 -6.80
C ARG A 141 5.12 13.30 -7.61
N GLY A 142 5.51 14.33 -8.37
CA GLY A 142 4.59 15.13 -9.18
C GLY A 142 3.83 14.30 -10.24
N ALA A 143 4.43 13.20 -10.72
CA ALA A 143 3.72 12.31 -11.64
C ALA A 143 2.57 11.56 -10.94
N PHE A 144 2.73 11.19 -9.67
CA PHE A 144 1.65 10.57 -8.89
C PHE A 144 0.54 11.56 -8.54
N ASP A 145 0.91 12.80 -8.21
CA ASP A 145 -0.08 13.84 -7.93
C ASP A 145 -0.96 14.09 -9.16
N ALA A 146 -0.38 14.12 -10.37
CA ALA A 146 -1.10 14.29 -11.64
C ALA A 146 -1.98 13.07 -12.04
N ILE A 147 -1.67 11.87 -11.53
CA ILE A 147 -2.50 10.67 -11.76
C ILE A 147 -3.68 10.61 -10.77
N ALA A 148 -3.53 11.25 -9.60
CA ALA A 148 -4.52 11.22 -8.53
C ALA A 148 -5.61 12.32 -8.67
N GLU A 149 -5.43 13.28 -9.53
CA GLU A 149 -6.41 14.34 -9.87
C GLU A 149 -7.46 13.83 -10.87
#